data_bdf81665b591fdd5b3df1955a355caa0
#
_entry.id   bdf81665b591fdd5b3df1955a355caa0
#
_cell.length_a   1.000
_cell.length_b   1.000
_cell.length_c   1.000
_cell.angle_alpha   90.00
_cell.angle_beta   90.00
_cell.angle_gamma   90.00
#
_symmetry.space_group_name_H-M   'P 1'
#
loop_
_entity.id
_entity.type
_entity.pdbx_description
1 polymer ?
#
loop_
_entity_poly.entity_id
_entity_poly.type
_entity_poly.pdbx_seq_one_letter_code
_entity_poly.pdbx_strand_id
1 'polypeptide(L)'
;MDIKKAKFVTSMASYGKFAGIGLPQIAVAGKSNVGKSSLINALCRHNKLAKTSATPGKTRLLNVFEINGGTGDAFHLIDLPGYGFAKVDKGEKLRWGQMMQGYFDNSRELRIVLQLVDIRHDPTQDDIDMVSFLRASGIPFQIVCTKADKISRGSRMKYTAAIGRALQAQPWELICCSSETGEGRDQLIRCIGEAIKMPVEFIDEDELTDEELPEEE
;
A
#
# COMPACT_ATOMS: atom_id res chain seq x y z
N MET A 1 13.17 -7.33 -11.69
CA MET A 1 13.72 -6.32 -10.75
C MET A 1 14.28 -7.03 -9.52
N ASP A 2 15.35 -6.52 -8.91
CA ASP A 2 15.82 -6.92 -7.58
C ASP A 2 16.07 -5.67 -6.71
N ILE A 3 15.78 -5.76 -5.41
CA ILE A 3 16.04 -4.66 -4.47
C ILE A 3 17.46 -4.82 -3.93
N LYS A 4 18.34 -3.90 -4.31
CA LYS A 4 19.77 -3.89 -3.95
C LYS A 4 20.11 -2.82 -2.93
N LYS A 5 19.37 -1.71 -2.93
CA LYS A 5 19.60 -0.57 -2.04
C LYS A 5 18.25 -0.09 -1.49
N ALA A 6 18.22 0.24 -0.23
CA ALA A 6 17.07 0.85 0.42
C ALA A 6 17.54 1.82 1.51
N LYS A 7 17.02 3.01 1.53
CA LYS A 7 17.33 4.02 2.56
C LYS A 7 16.05 4.74 3.00
N PHE A 8 15.98 5.09 4.27
CA PHE A 8 14.97 5.99 4.78
C PHE A 8 15.23 7.41 4.25
N VAL A 9 14.18 8.08 3.78
CA VAL A 9 14.25 9.45 3.26
C VAL A 9 13.68 10.42 4.28
N THR A 10 12.41 10.27 4.65
CA THR A 10 11.72 11.20 5.55
C THR A 10 10.47 10.58 6.19
N SER A 11 9.94 11.27 7.19
CA SER A 11 8.60 11.01 7.75
C SER A 11 7.78 12.28 7.67
N MET A 12 6.50 12.18 7.25
CA MET A 12 5.62 13.31 7.01
C MET A 12 4.30 13.16 7.76
N ALA A 13 3.80 14.27 8.31
CA ALA A 13 2.47 14.33 8.93
C ALA A 13 1.34 14.59 7.91
N SER A 14 1.69 15.06 6.71
CA SER A 14 0.80 15.27 5.56
C SER A 14 1.59 15.15 4.27
N TYR A 15 0.96 14.77 3.18
CA TYR A 15 1.64 14.53 1.90
C TYR A 15 2.09 15.82 1.17
N GLY A 16 1.51 16.97 1.48
CA GLY A 16 1.65 18.21 0.71
C GLY A 16 3.06 18.82 0.56
N LYS A 17 4.11 18.24 1.12
CA LYS A 17 5.50 18.76 1.04
C LYS A 17 6.51 17.81 0.37
N PHE A 18 6.08 16.62 -0.02
CA PHE A 18 6.94 15.66 -0.74
C PHE A 18 6.68 15.75 -2.24
N ALA A 19 6.48 16.98 -2.73
CA ALA A 19 6.34 17.23 -4.15
C ALA A 19 7.70 17.08 -4.85
N GLY A 20 7.82 16.02 -5.68
CA GLY A 20 8.73 16.20 -6.79
C GLY A 20 10.07 15.47 -6.77
N ILE A 21 10.08 14.16 -6.52
CA ILE A 21 11.25 13.38 -6.98
C ILE A 21 10.91 12.56 -8.24
N GLY A 22 9.69 12.61 -8.76
CA GLY A 22 9.31 11.97 -10.02
C GLY A 22 9.48 10.44 -10.07
N LEU A 23 9.80 9.80 -8.93
CA LEU A 23 9.92 8.35 -8.85
C LEU A 23 8.56 7.71 -8.61
N PRO A 24 8.28 6.57 -9.27
CA PRO A 24 7.08 5.80 -8.99
C PRO A 24 6.92 5.51 -7.49
N GLN A 25 5.71 5.53 -6.99
CA GLN A 25 5.41 5.26 -5.58
C GLN A 25 4.65 3.95 -5.43
N ILE A 26 5.07 3.15 -4.47
CA ILE A 26 4.41 1.93 -4.02
C ILE A 26 3.99 2.15 -2.58
N ALA A 27 2.71 2.24 -2.31
CA ALA A 27 2.20 2.44 -0.96
C ALA A 27 1.97 1.10 -0.24
N VAL A 28 2.23 1.06 1.05
CA VAL A 28 1.96 -0.11 1.90
C VAL A 28 0.95 0.29 2.97
N ALA A 29 -0.25 -0.25 2.85
CA ALA A 29 -1.37 -0.01 3.75
C ALA A 29 -1.70 -1.27 4.56
N GLY A 30 -2.36 -1.10 5.70
CA GLY A 30 -2.84 -2.22 6.51
C GLY A 30 -3.04 -1.87 7.96
N LYS A 31 -3.75 -2.75 8.65
CA LYS A 31 -4.05 -2.60 10.08
C LYS A 31 -2.79 -2.59 10.93
N SER A 32 -2.85 -1.92 12.07
CA SER A 32 -1.79 -2.01 13.09
C SER A 32 -1.44 -3.46 13.41
N ASN A 33 -0.15 -3.76 13.49
CA ASN A 33 0.39 -5.09 13.79
C ASN A 33 0.07 -6.17 12.72
N VAL A 34 -0.39 -5.81 11.54
CA VAL A 34 -0.58 -6.72 10.41
C VAL A 34 0.74 -7.30 9.89
N GLY A 35 1.87 -6.67 10.19
CA GLY A 35 3.19 -7.08 9.74
C GLY A 35 3.83 -6.14 8.71
N LYS A 36 3.34 -4.90 8.59
CA LYS A 36 3.75 -3.92 7.60
C LYS A 36 5.26 -3.63 7.63
N SER A 37 5.80 -3.20 8.77
CA SER A 37 7.24 -2.92 8.91
C SER A 37 8.11 -4.20 8.73
N SER A 38 7.61 -5.37 9.15
CA SER A 38 8.31 -6.64 8.93
C SER A 38 8.37 -6.98 7.43
N LEU A 39 7.27 -6.76 6.69
CA LEU A 39 7.24 -6.98 5.25
C LEU A 39 8.19 -6.03 4.51
N ILE A 40 8.19 -4.74 4.86
CA ILE A 40 9.10 -3.75 4.28
C ILE A 40 10.56 -4.18 4.49
N ASN A 41 10.91 -4.56 5.73
CA ASN A 41 12.26 -5.04 6.04
C ASN A 41 12.63 -6.31 5.26
N ALA A 42 11.70 -7.27 5.15
CA ALA A 42 11.92 -8.51 4.39
C ALA A 42 12.04 -8.26 2.89
N LEU A 43 11.22 -7.39 2.31
CA LEU A 43 11.32 -6.99 0.90
C LEU A 43 12.69 -6.39 0.59
N CYS A 44 13.15 -5.48 1.46
CA CYS A 44 14.42 -4.77 1.28
C CYS A 44 15.64 -5.56 1.77
N ARG A 45 15.47 -6.75 2.35
CA ARG A 45 16.54 -7.51 3.02
C ARG A 45 17.34 -6.64 4.00
N HIS A 46 16.63 -5.81 4.76
CA HIS A 46 17.22 -4.84 5.67
C HIS A 46 16.54 -4.90 7.04
N ASN A 47 17.22 -5.40 8.05
CA ASN A 47 16.62 -5.77 9.34
C ASN A 47 16.06 -4.60 10.17
N LYS A 48 16.37 -3.34 9.85
CA LYS A 48 16.00 -2.15 10.63
C LYS A 48 15.62 -0.95 9.77
N LEU A 49 15.24 -1.15 8.51
CA LEU A 49 14.83 -0.06 7.63
C LEU A 49 13.55 0.60 8.15
N ALA A 50 12.49 -0.18 8.28
CA ALA A 50 11.26 0.23 8.93
C ALA A 50 11.28 -0.19 10.40
N LYS A 51 10.98 0.77 11.30
CA LYS A 51 10.92 0.48 12.75
C LYS A 51 9.71 -0.39 13.05
N THR A 52 9.95 -1.59 13.57
CA THR A 52 8.90 -2.43 14.12
C THR A 52 8.55 -1.93 15.51
N SER A 53 7.31 -1.53 15.74
CA SER A 53 6.84 -1.14 17.07
C SER A 53 5.80 -2.13 17.56
N ALA A 54 6.03 -2.71 18.73
CA ALA A 54 5.03 -3.50 19.44
C ALA A 54 3.93 -2.63 20.07
N THR A 55 4.17 -1.31 20.19
CA THR A 55 3.21 -0.38 20.81
C THR A 55 2.29 0.19 19.74
N PRO A 56 0.97 -0.05 19.80
CA PRO A 56 0.00 0.54 18.88
C PRO A 56 0.03 2.09 18.97
N GLY A 57 -0.14 2.78 17.83
CA GLY A 57 -0.30 4.23 17.82
C GLY A 57 0.99 5.06 17.64
N LYS A 58 2.17 4.44 17.47
CA LYS A 58 3.42 5.20 17.31
C LYS A 58 3.70 5.70 15.90
N THR A 59 3.19 5.05 14.87
CA THR A 59 3.42 5.48 13.48
C THR A 59 2.22 6.28 13.00
N ARG A 60 2.23 7.57 13.27
CA ARG A 60 1.21 8.53 12.81
C ARG A 60 1.67 9.30 11.57
N LEU A 61 2.79 8.91 11.01
CA LEU A 61 3.45 9.59 9.90
C LEU A 61 3.53 8.65 8.70
N LEU A 62 3.51 9.23 7.53
CA LEU A 62 3.92 8.60 6.28
C LEU A 62 5.45 8.46 6.32
N ASN A 63 5.98 7.26 6.19
CA ASN A 63 7.42 7.07 6.07
C ASN A 63 7.79 6.78 4.62
N VAL A 64 8.77 7.49 4.11
CA VAL A 64 9.26 7.37 2.74
C VAL A 64 10.61 6.69 2.73
N PHE A 65 10.72 5.63 1.93
CA PHE A 65 11.98 4.93 1.67
C PHE A 65 12.28 4.99 0.18
N GLU A 66 13.51 5.36 -0.18
CA GLU A 66 14.00 5.27 -1.56
C GLU A 66 14.59 3.89 -1.78
N ILE A 67 14.13 3.24 -2.83
CA ILE A 67 14.56 1.89 -3.24
C ILE A 67 15.30 2.02 -4.56
N ASN A 68 16.46 1.34 -4.67
CA ASN A 68 17.30 1.32 -5.87
C ASN A 68 17.63 2.70 -6.45
N GLY A 69 17.74 3.75 -5.61
CA GLY A 69 18.04 5.11 -6.05
C GLY A 69 19.23 5.18 -7.01
N GLY A 70 19.08 5.94 -8.08
CA GLY A 70 20.07 6.10 -9.13
C GLY A 70 20.09 4.98 -10.18
N THR A 71 19.07 4.12 -10.24
CA THR A 71 18.90 3.08 -11.27
C THR A 71 17.58 3.24 -12.00
N GLY A 72 17.40 2.56 -13.14
CA GLY A 72 16.13 2.53 -13.89
C GLY A 72 14.98 1.81 -13.15
N ASP A 73 15.27 1.07 -12.08
CA ASP A 73 14.28 0.41 -11.22
C ASP A 73 14.09 1.18 -9.88
N ALA A 74 14.40 2.47 -9.84
CA ALA A 74 14.24 3.29 -8.63
C ALA A 74 12.76 3.60 -8.38
N PHE A 75 12.35 3.54 -7.11
CA PHE A 75 11.00 3.91 -6.67
C PHE A 75 10.97 4.33 -5.21
N HIS A 76 9.89 4.98 -4.79
CA HIS A 76 9.61 5.24 -3.39
C HIS A 76 8.66 4.18 -2.82
N LEU A 77 9.04 3.60 -1.69
CA LEU A 77 8.15 2.78 -0.88
C LEU A 77 7.58 3.66 0.23
N ILE A 78 6.26 3.79 0.26
CA ILE A 78 5.55 4.65 1.21
C ILE A 78 4.88 3.79 2.27
N ASP A 79 5.38 3.84 3.51
CA ASP A 79 4.78 3.17 4.65
C ASP A 79 3.66 4.04 5.22
N LEU A 80 2.42 3.73 4.87
CA LEU A 80 1.24 4.44 5.35
C LEU A 80 1.00 4.12 6.84
N PRO A 81 0.51 5.07 7.65
CA PRO A 81 0.17 4.80 9.03
C PRO A 81 -0.90 3.71 9.13
N GLY A 82 -0.68 2.75 10.02
CA GLY A 82 -1.64 1.67 10.24
C GLY A 82 -2.98 2.18 10.76
N TYR A 83 -4.07 1.53 10.38
CA TYR A 83 -5.43 1.80 10.87
C TYR A 83 -5.89 0.76 11.92
N GLY A 84 -7.16 0.85 12.35
CA GLY A 84 -7.77 -0.16 13.23
C GLY A 84 -7.30 -0.11 14.68
N PHE A 85 -6.96 1.06 15.19
CA PHE A 85 -6.66 1.22 16.63
C PHE A 85 -7.95 1.21 17.44
N ALA A 86 -8.12 0.21 18.28
CA ALA A 86 -9.30 0.04 19.14
C ALA A 86 -9.50 1.16 20.20
N LYS A 87 -8.51 2.03 20.41
CA LYS A 87 -8.50 3.07 21.45
C LYS A 87 -8.10 4.45 20.95
N VAL A 88 -8.37 4.79 19.69
CA VAL A 88 -8.17 6.16 19.18
C VAL A 88 -9.46 6.96 19.34
N ASP A 89 -9.34 8.20 19.74
CA ASP A 89 -10.46 9.11 19.78
C ASP A 89 -10.97 9.45 18.35
N LYS A 90 -12.20 9.97 18.26
CA LYS A 90 -12.81 10.33 16.97
C LYS A 90 -11.98 11.35 16.19
N GLY A 91 -11.31 12.28 16.87
CA GLY A 91 -10.47 13.30 16.25
C GLY A 91 -9.19 12.71 15.64
N GLU A 92 -8.60 11.70 16.26
CA GLU A 92 -7.45 10.99 15.68
C GLU A 92 -7.84 10.17 14.44
N LYS A 93 -9.01 9.51 14.47
CA LYS A 93 -9.53 8.78 13.29
C LYS A 93 -9.80 9.73 12.13
N LEU A 94 -10.34 10.91 12.40
CA LEU A 94 -10.59 11.94 11.38
C LEU A 94 -9.28 12.46 10.77
N ARG A 95 -8.28 12.79 11.60
CA ARG A 95 -6.95 13.24 11.12
C ARG A 95 -6.25 12.16 10.28
N TRP A 96 -6.37 10.90 10.68
CA TRP A 96 -5.86 9.78 9.89
C TRP A 96 -6.54 9.73 8.52
N GLY A 97 -7.87 9.81 8.47
CA GLY A 97 -8.64 9.81 7.23
C GLY A 97 -8.24 10.97 6.30
N GLN A 98 -8.13 12.20 6.84
CA GLN A 98 -7.70 13.37 6.08
C GLN A 98 -6.28 13.23 5.52
N MET A 99 -5.35 12.64 6.29
CA MET A 99 -3.99 12.40 5.82
C MET A 99 -3.96 11.35 4.70
N MET A 100 -4.74 10.27 4.81
CA MET A 100 -4.85 9.24 3.78
C MET A 100 -5.48 9.79 2.51
N GLN A 101 -6.58 10.53 2.65
CA GLN A 101 -7.24 11.19 1.53
C GLN A 101 -6.27 12.15 0.83
N GLY A 102 -5.60 13.03 1.60
CA GLY A 102 -4.61 13.95 1.05
C GLY A 102 -3.44 13.25 0.34
N TYR A 103 -3.04 12.06 0.82
CA TYR A 103 -2.03 11.26 0.12
C TYR A 103 -2.56 10.77 -1.22
N PHE A 104 -3.72 10.14 -1.25
CA PHE A 104 -4.28 9.55 -2.47
C PHE A 104 -4.66 10.61 -3.50
N ASP A 105 -5.19 11.75 -3.09
CA ASP A 105 -5.59 12.84 -4.00
C ASP A 105 -4.39 13.55 -4.64
N ASN A 106 -3.23 13.55 -3.97
CA ASN A 106 -2.08 14.33 -4.43
C ASN A 106 -0.89 13.49 -4.91
N SER A 107 -0.97 12.15 -4.80
CA SER A 107 0.14 11.27 -5.20
C SER A 107 0.03 10.85 -6.66
N ARG A 108 0.43 11.73 -7.58
CA ARG A 108 0.46 11.46 -9.03
C ARG A 108 1.41 10.33 -9.41
N GLU A 109 2.43 10.07 -8.61
CA GLU A 109 3.42 9.00 -8.83
C GLU A 109 2.99 7.64 -8.28
N LEU A 110 1.84 7.54 -7.60
CA LEU A 110 1.33 6.27 -7.06
C LEU A 110 1.03 5.29 -8.20
N ARG A 111 1.59 4.09 -8.10
CA ARG A 111 1.40 3.00 -9.07
C ARG A 111 0.54 1.89 -8.52
N ILE A 112 0.73 1.54 -7.27
CA ILE A 112 -0.02 0.44 -6.64
C ILE A 112 0.00 0.59 -5.12
N VAL A 113 -1.08 0.14 -4.48
CA VAL A 113 -1.17 -0.01 -3.03
C VAL A 113 -1.05 -1.49 -2.66
N LEU A 114 -0.09 -1.84 -1.84
CA LEU A 114 0.00 -3.15 -1.21
C LEU A 114 -0.87 -3.14 0.05
N GLN A 115 -2.08 -3.68 -0.06
CA GLN A 115 -3.03 -3.76 1.04
C GLN A 115 -2.80 -5.03 1.85
N LEU A 116 -2.28 -4.89 3.07
CA LEU A 116 -1.92 -6.02 3.92
C LEU A 116 -3.09 -6.48 4.79
N VAL A 117 -3.29 -7.78 4.85
CA VAL A 117 -4.22 -8.45 5.77
C VAL A 117 -3.51 -9.63 6.45
N ASP A 118 -3.83 -9.89 7.72
CA ASP A 118 -3.27 -11.05 8.44
C ASP A 118 -4.05 -12.31 8.05
N ILE A 119 -3.39 -13.26 7.39
CA ILE A 119 -4.02 -14.47 6.85
C ILE A 119 -4.75 -15.32 7.89
N ARG A 120 -4.43 -15.15 9.17
CA ARG A 120 -4.99 -15.93 10.29
C ARG A 120 -6.40 -15.51 10.70
N HIS A 121 -6.84 -14.33 10.26
CA HIS A 121 -8.06 -13.69 10.70
C HIS A 121 -8.92 -13.27 9.52
N ASP A 122 -10.22 -13.20 9.74
CA ASP A 122 -11.10 -12.57 8.77
C ASP A 122 -10.78 -11.07 8.66
N PRO A 123 -10.90 -10.46 7.48
CA PRO A 123 -10.76 -9.03 7.29
C PRO A 123 -11.69 -8.25 8.22
N THR A 124 -11.18 -7.18 8.81
CA THR A 124 -11.99 -6.28 9.63
C THR A 124 -12.76 -5.31 8.76
N GLN A 125 -13.75 -4.60 9.34
CA GLN A 125 -14.49 -3.59 8.60
C GLN A 125 -13.57 -2.51 8.01
N ASP A 126 -12.53 -2.08 8.76
CA ASP A 126 -11.55 -1.11 8.25
C ASP A 126 -10.75 -1.67 7.04
N ASP A 127 -10.49 -3.00 6.96
CA ASP A 127 -9.86 -3.64 5.79
C ASP A 127 -10.81 -3.64 4.58
N ILE A 128 -12.09 -3.93 4.81
CA ILE A 128 -13.14 -3.91 3.78
C ILE A 128 -13.33 -2.48 3.26
N ASP A 129 -13.42 -1.50 4.14
CA ASP A 129 -13.61 -0.08 3.80
C ASP A 129 -12.42 0.42 2.94
N MET A 130 -11.17 0.05 3.32
CA MET A 130 -9.98 0.42 2.56
C MET A 130 -9.98 -0.18 1.15
N VAL A 131 -10.24 -1.47 1.01
CA VAL A 131 -10.29 -2.12 -0.32
C VAL A 131 -11.43 -1.55 -1.17
N SER A 132 -12.58 -1.28 -0.56
CA SER A 132 -13.71 -0.64 -1.25
C SER A 132 -13.37 0.76 -1.73
N PHE A 133 -12.68 1.55 -0.90
CA PHE A 133 -12.19 2.88 -1.26
C PHE A 133 -11.20 2.82 -2.43
N LEU A 134 -10.17 1.96 -2.36
CA LEU A 134 -9.18 1.83 -3.43
C LEU A 134 -9.84 1.45 -4.76
N ARG A 135 -10.82 0.53 -4.72
CA ARG A 135 -11.56 0.09 -5.91
C ARG A 135 -12.44 1.21 -6.48
N ALA A 136 -13.19 1.92 -5.63
CA ALA A 136 -14.06 3.02 -6.04
C ALA A 136 -13.26 4.20 -6.63
N SER A 137 -12.03 4.43 -6.12
CA SER A 137 -11.14 5.49 -6.60
C SER A 137 -10.29 5.06 -7.81
N GLY A 138 -10.48 3.85 -8.36
CA GLY A 138 -9.66 3.35 -9.47
C GLY A 138 -8.17 3.16 -9.16
N ILE A 139 -7.79 3.18 -7.87
CA ILE A 139 -6.40 3.05 -7.44
C ILE A 139 -5.97 1.57 -7.55
N PRO A 140 -4.92 1.24 -8.33
CA PRO A 140 -4.44 -0.13 -8.42
C PRO A 140 -3.98 -0.65 -7.04
N PHE A 141 -4.34 -1.88 -6.71
CA PHE A 141 -3.93 -2.48 -5.45
C PHE A 141 -3.67 -3.98 -5.58
N GLN A 142 -2.86 -4.51 -4.66
CA GLN A 142 -2.60 -5.93 -4.47
C GLN A 142 -2.84 -6.29 -3.01
N ILE A 143 -3.66 -7.29 -2.75
CA ILE A 143 -3.88 -7.79 -1.39
C ILE A 143 -2.72 -8.71 -1.02
N VAL A 144 -2.08 -8.43 0.12
CA VAL A 144 -0.96 -9.19 0.64
C VAL A 144 -1.37 -9.88 1.93
N CYS A 145 -1.58 -11.20 1.86
CA CYS A 145 -1.92 -12.03 3.01
C CYS A 145 -0.65 -12.34 3.80
N THR A 146 -0.40 -11.56 4.87
CA THR A 146 0.81 -11.67 5.70
C THR A 146 0.77 -12.85 6.67
N LYS A 147 1.92 -13.19 7.26
CA LYS A 147 2.08 -14.23 8.29
C LYS A 147 1.67 -15.63 7.81
N ALA A 148 1.92 -15.92 6.54
CA ALA A 148 1.59 -17.22 5.93
C ALA A 148 2.31 -18.42 6.60
N ASP A 149 3.42 -18.17 7.31
CA ASP A 149 4.14 -19.14 8.12
C ASP A 149 3.36 -19.63 9.35
N LYS A 150 2.36 -18.88 9.81
CA LYS A 150 1.55 -19.20 11.00
C LYS A 150 0.38 -20.15 10.70
N ILE A 151 0.18 -20.54 9.44
CA ILE A 151 -0.82 -21.52 9.03
C ILE A 151 -0.19 -22.58 8.15
N SER A 152 -0.76 -23.80 8.18
CA SER A 152 -0.27 -24.90 7.32
C SER A 152 -0.50 -24.59 5.85
N ARG A 153 0.40 -25.08 4.98
CA ARG A 153 0.26 -24.91 3.52
C ARG A 153 -1.06 -25.43 2.99
N GLY A 154 -1.51 -26.58 3.49
CA GLY A 154 -2.79 -27.18 3.08
C GLY A 154 -4.02 -26.36 3.44
N SER A 155 -3.92 -25.52 4.48
CA SER A 155 -5.05 -24.67 4.91
C SER A 155 -5.12 -23.32 4.19
N ARG A 156 -4.05 -22.89 3.50
CA ARG A 156 -3.94 -21.54 2.92
C ARG A 156 -5.05 -21.21 1.94
N MET A 157 -5.39 -22.14 1.07
CA MET A 157 -6.46 -21.96 0.08
C MET A 157 -7.80 -21.66 0.77
N LYS A 158 -8.10 -22.31 1.91
CA LYS A 158 -9.29 -22.03 2.70
C LYS A 158 -9.29 -20.60 3.23
N TYR A 159 -8.17 -20.14 3.81
CA TYR A 159 -8.04 -18.80 4.38
C TYR A 159 -8.07 -17.71 3.30
N THR A 160 -7.32 -17.88 2.21
CA THR A 160 -7.33 -16.92 1.10
C THR A 160 -8.69 -16.83 0.43
N ALA A 161 -9.41 -17.96 0.27
CA ALA A 161 -10.77 -17.93 -0.26
C ALA A 161 -11.75 -17.21 0.68
N ALA A 162 -11.59 -17.31 2.01
CA ALA A 162 -12.41 -16.56 2.97
C ALA A 162 -12.11 -15.06 2.88
N ILE A 163 -10.83 -14.67 2.86
CA ILE A 163 -10.38 -13.29 2.67
C ILE A 163 -10.88 -12.74 1.33
N GLY A 164 -10.73 -13.48 0.23
CA GLY A 164 -11.20 -13.08 -1.09
C GLY A 164 -12.70 -12.80 -1.12
N ARG A 165 -13.50 -13.66 -0.50
CA ARG A 165 -14.95 -13.43 -0.39
C ARG A 165 -15.29 -12.17 0.41
N ALA A 166 -14.64 -11.98 1.56
CA ALA A 166 -14.88 -10.82 2.42
C ALA A 166 -14.51 -9.50 1.76
N LEU A 167 -13.43 -9.48 0.98
CA LEU A 167 -12.91 -8.30 0.28
C LEU A 167 -13.42 -8.19 -1.17
N GLN A 168 -14.29 -9.11 -1.60
CA GLN A 168 -14.78 -9.22 -2.99
C GLN A 168 -13.62 -9.27 -4.00
N ALA A 169 -12.53 -9.95 -3.64
CA ALA A 169 -11.29 -10.03 -4.41
C ALA A 169 -11.16 -11.37 -5.14
N GLN A 170 -10.56 -11.33 -6.32
CA GLN A 170 -10.27 -12.51 -7.11
C GLN A 170 -8.99 -13.20 -6.62
N PRO A 171 -8.80 -14.52 -6.87
CA PRO A 171 -7.62 -15.26 -6.42
C PRO A 171 -6.28 -14.65 -6.84
N TRP A 172 -6.20 -14.01 -8.01
CA TRP A 172 -4.98 -13.38 -8.51
C TRP A 172 -4.67 -12.02 -7.86
N GLU A 173 -5.65 -11.42 -7.16
CA GLU A 173 -5.46 -10.21 -6.36
C GLU A 173 -4.86 -10.51 -4.98
N LEU A 174 -4.64 -11.79 -4.61
CA LEU A 174 -4.11 -12.20 -3.32
C LEU A 174 -2.72 -12.83 -3.45
N ILE A 175 -1.74 -12.30 -2.72
CA ILE A 175 -0.40 -12.87 -2.58
C ILE A 175 -0.17 -13.28 -1.13
N CYS A 176 0.13 -14.56 -0.88
CA CYS A 176 0.53 -15.02 0.45
C CYS A 176 2.00 -14.69 0.70
N CYS A 177 2.29 -14.03 1.84
CA CYS A 177 3.64 -13.64 2.22
C CYS A 177 3.98 -14.02 3.65
N SER A 178 5.25 -14.36 3.86
CA SER A 178 5.85 -14.49 5.18
C SER A 178 7.16 -13.72 5.24
N SER A 179 7.24 -12.74 6.14
CA SER A 179 8.49 -12.02 6.41
C SER A 179 9.54 -12.89 7.11
N GLU A 180 9.12 -13.99 7.75
CA GLU A 180 10.00 -14.92 8.47
C GLU A 180 10.69 -15.91 7.51
N THR A 181 9.93 -16.45 6.56
CA THR A 181 10.42 -17.48 5.63
C THR A 181 10.84 -16.95 4.28
N GLY A 182 10.47 -15.70 3.95
CA GLY A 182 10.68 -15.10 2.64
C GLY A 182 9.67 -15.56 1.59
N GLU A 183 8.68 -16.35 1.96
CA GLU A 183 7.64 -16.81 1.04
C GLU A 183 6.85 -15.64 0.46
N GLY A 184 6.54 -15.70 -0.84
CA GLY A 184 5.81 -14.68 -1.57
C GLY A 184 6.62 -13.43 -1.95
N ARG A 185 7.87 -13.28 -1.43
CA ARG A 185 8.71 -12.13 -1.70
C ARG A 185 8.96 -11.91 -3.19
N ASP A 186 9.34 -12.97 -3.90
CA ASP A 186 9.67 -12.86 -5.33
C ASP A 186 8.43 -12.54 -6.17
N GLN A 187 7.25 -13.05 -5.80
CA GLN A 187 6.00 -12.70 -6.45
C GLN A 187 5.66 -11.24 -6.22
N LEU A 188 5.85 -10.74 -5.01
CA LEU A 188 5.59 -9.34 -4.66
C LEU A 188 6.58 -8.39 -5.37
N ILE A 189 7.86 -8.77 -5.48
CA ILE A 189 8.86 -8.01 -6.25
C ILE A 189 8.53 -7.96 -7.74
N ARG A 190 7.99 -9.04 -8.32
CA ARG A 190 7.50 -9.01 -9.71
C ARG A 190 6.34 -8.04 -9.86
N CYS A 191 5.33 -8.14 -8.99
CA CYS A 191 4.19 -7.23 -8.98
C CYS A 191 4.63 -5.75 -8.90
N ILE A 192 5.52 -5.41 -7.97
CA ILE A 192 6.10 -4.07 -7.86
C ILE A 192 6.85 -3.69 -9.13
N GLY A 193 7.68 -4.59 -9.67
CA GLY A 193 8.48 -4.35 -10.88
C GLY A 193 7.65 -4.12 -12.14
N GLU A 194 6.45 -4.68 -12.21
CA GLU A 194 5.46 -4.41 -13.26
C GLU A 194 4.80 -3.05 -13.03
N ALA A 195 4.38 -2.80 -11.79
CA ALA A 195 3.70 -1.55 -11.44
C ALA A 195 4.55 -0.29 -11.69
N ILE A 196 5.85 -0.31 -11.33
CA ILE A 196 6.73 0.87 -11.55
C ILE A 196 6.98 1.19 -13.03
N LYS A 197 6.72 0.25 -13.94
CA LYS A 197 6.88 0.44 -15.39
C LYS A 197 5.59 0.92 -16.07
N MET A 198 4.46 0.87 -15.39
CA MET A 198 3.21 1.37 -15.94
C MET A 198 3.28 2.88 -16.12
N PRO A 199 2.88 3.40 -17.28
CA PRO A 199 2.74 4.84 -17.46
C PRO A 199 1.71 5.38 -16.46
N VAL A 200 1.83 6.65 -16.10
CA VAL A 200 0.75 7.38 -15.44
C VAL A 200 -0.25 7.73 -16.52
N GLU A 201 -1.40 7.13 -16.48
CA GLU A 201 -2.53 7.65 -17.27
C GLU A 201 -3.04 8.90 -16.51
N PHE A 202 -2.55 10.07 -16.90
CA PHE A 202 -3.19 11.31 -16.51
C PHE A 202 -4.47 11.43 -17.34
N ILE A 203 -5.62 11.40 -16.69
CA ILE A 203 -6.81 12.03 -17.26
C ILE A 203 -6.51 13.53 -17.06
N ASP A 204 -6.05 14.20 -18.10
CA ASP A 204 -5.98 15.65 -18.12
C ASP A 204 -7.43 16.15 -18.04
N GLU A 205 -7.79 16.73 -16.89
CA GLU A 205 -9.10 17.37 -16.71
C GLU A 205 -9.29 18.55 -17.67
N ASP A 206 -8.25 19.01 -18.35
CA ASP A 206 -8.28 20.08 -19.35
C ASP A 206 -8.85 19.63 -20.70
N GLU A 207 -9.03 18.33 -20.98
CA GLU A 207 -9.69 17.83 -22.20
C GLU A 207 -11.23 17.81 -22.13
N LEU A 208 -11.84 18.15 -20.97
CA LEU A 208 -13.29 18.15 -20.80
C LEU A 208 -13.97 19.51 -21.05
N THR A 209 -13.28 20.51 -21.57
CA THR A 209 -13.83 21.87 -21.73
C THR A 209 -13.94 22.38 -23.16
N ASP A 210 -14.04 21.52 -24.18
CA ASP A 210 -14.35 21.98 -25.54
C ASP A 210 -15.42 21.11 -26.24
N GLU A 211 -16.57 20.87 -25.59
CA GLU A 211 -17.79 20.60 -26.32
C GLU A 211 -18.53 21.95 -26.51
N GLU A 212 -18.41 22.46 -27.72
CA GLU A 212 -19.12 23.61 -28.25
C GLU A 212 -20.61 23.51 -27.92
N LEU A 213 -21.11 24.52 -27.18
CA LEU A 213 -22.55 24.76 -27.11
C LEU A 213 -23.06 25.14 -28.53
N PRO A 214 -24.10 24.52 -29.03
CA PRO A 214 -24.68 24.93 -30.32
C PRO A 214 -25.25 26.33 -30.17
N GLU A 215 -24.84 27.24 -31.06
CA GLU A 215 -25.46 28.56 -31.21
C GLU A 215 -26.92 28.37 -31.58
N GLU A 216 -27.83 28.86 -30.71
CA GLU A 216 -29.26 29.00 -31.03
C GLU A 216 -29.40 30.17 -32.01
N GLU A 217 -29.93 29.90 -33.22
CA GLU A 217 -30.52 30.90 -34.12
C GLU A 217 -31.96 31.30 -33.68
#